data_1081e30fb23231de191f36bf5b254849
#
_entry.id   1081e30fb23231de191f36bf5b254849
#
_cell.length_a   1.000
_cell.length_b   1.000
_cell.length_c   1.000
_cell.angle_alpha   90.00
_cell.angle_beta   90.00
_cell.angle_gamma   90.00
#
_symmetry.space_group_name_H-M   'P 1'
#
loop_
_entity.id
_entity.type
_entity.pdbx_description
1 polymer ?
#
loop_
_entity_poly.entity_id
_entity_poly.type
_entity_poly.pdbx_seq_one_letter_code
_entity_poly.pdbx_strand_id
1 'polypeptide(L)'
;HNWPELPIGSIGVNSGPMMAAVDEFDIVVKGRGGHAAIPQLAIDPVVIASQIVLAVQTIVSRSTDPVDKALISITKINGGTAYNVIDDSVKLGGTIRTFKPETRSFFEKKLKEISFGIAKANGAEAEVDFHLTNKYPPTINSKKESVFAANVAKKVFGDSQVDTDIDPSMGGEDFSYLLEKKPGAYLYI
;
A
#
# COMPACT_ATOMS: atom_id res chain seq x y z
N HIS A 1 -8.33 12.21 -15.97
CA HIS A 1 -7.75 12.92 -14.83
C HIS A 1 -6.58 13.76 -15.27
N ASN A 2 -6.48 14.99 -14.73
CA ASN A 2 -5.29 15.82 -14.94
C ASN A 2 -4.04 15.14 -14.36
N TRP A 3 -2.97 15.03 -15.16
CA TRP A 3 -1.74 14.34 -14.76
C TRP A 3 -0.51 15.24 -14.90
N PRO A 4 0.08 15.69 -13.77
CA PRO A 4 1.16 16.69 -13.79
C PRO A 4 2.46 16.24 -14.48
N GLU A 5 2.64 14.93 -14.63
CA GLU A 5 3.85 14.34 -15.26
C GLU A 5 3.75 14.26 -16.79
N LEU A 6 2.56 14.53 -17.36
CA LEU A 6 2.38 14.59 -18.81
C LEU A 6 2.54 16.03 -19.33
N PRO A 7 3.18 16.22 -20.48
CA PRO A 7 3.18 17.52 -21.18
C PRO A 7 1.74 17.98 -21.51
N ILE A 8 1.51 19.27 -21.42
CA ILE A 8 0.20 19.87 -21.77
C ILE A 8 -0.18 19.47 -23.20
N GLY A 9 -1.40 18.96 -23.37
CA GLY A 9 -1.92 18.49 -24.65
C GLY A 9 -1.60 17.04 -24.97
N SER A 10 -0.92 16.32 -24.04
CA SER A 10 -0.66 14.89 -24.16
C SER A 10 -1.74 14.07 -23.42
N ILE A 11 -1.94 12.84 -23.88
CA ILE A 11 -2.88 11.86 -23.29
C ILE A 11 -2.10 10.59 -23.00
N GLY A 12 -2.31 10.04 -21.79
CA GLY A 12 -1.77 8.73 -21.40
C GLY A 12 -2.90 7.71 -21.19
N VAL A 13 -2.81 6.54 -21.81
CA VAL A 13 -3.80 5.45 -21.61
C VAL A 13 -3.19 4.09 -21.90
N ASN A 14 -3.18 3.20 -20.91
CA ASN A 14 -2.77 1.81 -21.12
C ASN A 14 -3.97 0.88 -21.21
N SER A 15 -3.77 -0.26 -21.85
CA SER A 15 -4.58 -1.45 -21.66
C SER A 15 -4.07 -2.20 -20.42
N GLY A 16 -4.95 -2.44 -19.44
CA GLY A 16 -4.55 -3.06 -18.17
C GLY A 16 -4.31 -2.06 -17.05
N PRO A 17 -3.34 -2.29 -16.16
CA PRO A 17 -3.15 -1.48 -14.97
C PRO A 17 -2.81 -0.02 -15.28
N MET A 18 -3.54 0.91 -14.65
CA MET A 18 -3.27 2.35 -14.68
C MET A 18 -2.86 2.86 -13.31
N MET A 19 -3.59 2.47 -12.24
CA MET A 19 -3.27 2.89 -10.87
C MET A 19 -3.40 1.71 -9.91
N ALA A 20 -2.60 1.75 -8.84
CA ALA A 20 -2.53 0.66 -7.87
C ALA A 20 -3.78 0.57 -6.98
N ALA A 21 -4.00 -0.62 -6.42
CA ALA A 21 -4.84 -0.79 -5.25
C ALA A 21 -4.25 -0.02 -4.06
N VAL A 22 -5.12 0.48 -3.20
CA VAL A 22 -4.75 1.16 -1.96
C VAL A 22 -5.31 0.38 -0.79
N ASP A 23 -4.45 0.03 0.15
CA ASP A 23 -4.82 -0.45 1.47
C ASP A 23 -4.11 0.39 2.53
N GLU A 24 -4.85 0.77 3.56
CA GLU A 24 -4.29 1.35 4.78
C GLU A 24 -4.45 0.35 5.92
N PHE A 25 -3.51 0.37 6.85
CA PHE A 25 -3.54 -0.51 8.00
C PHE A 25 -2.95 0.14 9.24
N ASP A 26 -3.41 -0.34 10.39
CA ASP A 26 -2.80 -0.10 11.69
C ASP A 26 -2.30 -1.41 12.31
N ILE A 27 -1.20 -1.33 13.06
CA ILE A 27 -0.68 -2.42 13.90
C ILE A 27 -0.59 -1.87 15.31
N VAL A 28 -1.23 -2.53 16.27
CA VAL A 28 -1.07 -2.21 17.69
C VAL A 28 -0.24 -3.31 18.33
N VAL A 29 0.93 -2.95 18.82
CA VAL A 29 1.82 -3.84 19.60
C VAL A 29 1.52 -3.61 21.08
N LYS A 30 1.05 -4.65 21.77
CA LYS A 30 0.73 -4.63 23.20
C LYS A 30 1.80 -5.38 23.97
N GLY A 31 2.57 -4.64 24.77
CA GLY A 31 3.57 -5.16 25.68
C GLY A 31 3.11 -5.14 27.13
N ARG A 32 4.03 -4.83 28.00
CA ARG A 32 3.77 -4.57 29.42
C ARG A 32 4.68 -3.45 29.88
N GLY A 33 4.09 -2.33 30.25
CA GLY A 33 4.79 -1.14 30.70
C GLY A 33 5.55 -1.32 32.01
N GLY A 34 6.45 -0.38 32.29
CA GLY A 34 7.25 -0.42 33.49
C GLY A 34 8.23 0.75 33.58
N HIS A 35 9.05 0.73 34.63
CA HIS A 35 10.12 1.71 34.76
C HIS A 35 11.29 1.36 33.84
N ALA A 36 11.78 2.34 33.07
CA ALA A 36 12.83 2.09 32.07
C ALA A 36 14.17 1.64 32.68
N ALA A 37 14.43 1.90 33.97
CA ALA A 37 15.64 1.44 34.66
C ALA A 37 15.58 -0.05 35.12
N ILE A 38 14.42 -0.70 35.03
CA ILE A 38 14.20 -2.12 35.38
C ILE A 38 13.48 -2.86 34.26
N PRO A 39 14.02 -2.84 33.02
CA PRO A 39 13.33 -3.35 31.82
C PRO A 39 13.03 -4.87 31.86
N GLN A 40 13.73 -5.63 32.68
CA GLN A 40 13.48 -7.08 32.86
C GLN A 40 12.10 -7.37 33.48
N LEU A 41 11.44 -6.37 34.06
CA LEU A 41 10.06 -6.52 34.58
C LEU A 41 8.99 -6.04 33.57
N ALA A 42 9.40 -5.52 32.42
CA ALA A 42 8.54 -5.03 31.36
C ALA A 42 8.58 -5.95 30.11
N ILE A 43 7.73 -5.64 29.15
CA ILE A 43 7.79 -6.15 27.76
C ILE A 43 7.70 -4.91 26.88
N ASP A 44 8.84 -4.49 26.32
CA ASP A 44 8.98 -3.19 25.65
C ASP A 44 8.36 -3.19 24.24
N PRO A 45 7.20 -2.53 24.04
CA PRO A 45 6.54 -2.51 22.74
C PRO A 45 7.28 -1.63 21.72
N VAL A 46 8.14 -0.70 22.15
CA VAL A 46 8.93 0.14 21.22
C VAL A 46 9.98 -0.69 20.50
N VAL A 47 10.69 -1.55 21.21
CA VAL A 47 11.69 -2.46 20.64
C VAL A 47 11.01 -3.44 19.68
N ILE A 48 9.87 -4.01 20.09
CA ILE A 48 9.10 -4.97 19.28
C ILE A 48 8.56 -4.32 18.01
N ALA A 49 7.96 -3.14 18.13
CA ALA A 49 7.46 -2.37 16.98
C ALA A 49 8.60 -2.04 16.00
N SER A 50 9.79 -1.69 16.49
CA SER A 50 10.95 -1.43 15.65
C SER A 50 11.39 -2.66 14.86
N GLN A 51 11.36 -3.86 15.46
CA GLN A 51 11.63 -5.12 14.77
C GLN A 51 10.57 -5.39 13.69
N ILE A 52 9.29 -5.14 13.97
CA ILE A 52 8.20 -5.28 12.99
C ILE A 52 8.43 -4.34 11.80
N VAL A 53 8.76 -3.06 12.04
CA VAL A 53 9.04 -2.07 10.97
C VAL A 53 10.14 -2.57 10.03
N LEU A 54 11.21 -3.12 10.57
CA LEU A 54 12.32 -3.65 9.75
C LEU A 54 11.90 -4.94 9.02
N ALA A 55 11.23 -5.85 9.70
CA ALA A 55 10.90 -7.15 9.15
C ALA A 55 9.86 -7.08 8.03
N VAL A 56 8.87 -6.19 8.10
CA VAL A 56 7.85 -6.05 7.05
C VAL A 56 8.43 -5.59 5.72
N GLN A 57 9.61 -4.95 5.69
CA GLN A 57 10.30 -4.59 4.44
C GLN A 57 10.69 -5.85 3.63
N THR A 58 10.85 -7.00 4.29
CA THR A 58 11.18 -8.27 3.63
C THR A 58 10.03 -8.83 2.80
N ILE A 59 8.80 -8.38 3.01
CA ILE A 59 7.65 -8.76 2.18
C ILE A 59 7.92 -8.37 0.72
N VAL A 60 8.36 -7.14 0.48
CA VAL A 60 8.73 -6.67 -0.86
C VAL A 60 10.08 -7.25 -1.28
N SER A 61 11.12 -7.06 -0.46
CA SER A 61 12.49 -7.32 -0.89
C SER A 61 12.87 -8.79 -0.99
N ARG A 62 12.16 -9.70 -0.30
CA ARG A 62 12.52 -11.13 -0.22
C ARG A 62 11.39 -12.08 -0.57
N SER A 63 10.14 -11.65 -0.55
CA SER A 63 8.98 -12.54 -0.67
C SER A 63 8.06 -12.22 -1.86
N THR A 64 8.27 -11.10 -2.54
CA THR A 64 7.54 -10.69 -3.74
C THR A 64 8.37 -10.98 -4.98
N ASP A 65 7.73 -11.37 -6.08
CA ASP A 65 8.40 -11.52 -7.36
C ASP A 65 9.03 -10.17 -7.77
N PRO A 66 10.33 -10.10 -8.10
CA PRO A 66 10.99 -8.84 -8.46
C PRO A 66 10.36 -8.07 -9.62
N VAL A 67 9.59 -8.74 -10.49
CA VAL A 67 8.86 -8.09 -11.59
C VAL A 67 7.46 -7.62 -11.20
N ASP A 68 6.96 -7.96 -10.01
CA ASP A 68 5.69 -7.48 -9.51
C ASP A 68 5.86 -6.10 -8.86
N LYS A 69 5.17 -5.11 -9.41
CA LYS A 69 5.14 -3.76 -8.82
C LYS A 69 4.26 -3.80 -7.56
N ALA A 70 4.88 -3.69 -6.38
CA ALA A 70 4.19 -3.62 -5.09
C ALA A 70 5.03 -2.88 -4.06
N LEU A 71 4.39 -2.24 -3.09
CA LEU A 71 5.08 -1.61 -1.95
C LEU A 71 4.30 -1.76 -0.67
N ILE A 72 5.03 -1.69 0.45
CA ILE A 72 4.51 -1.48 1.79
C ILE A 72 5.34 -0.39 2.46
N SER A 73 4.67 0.55 3.12
CA SER A 73 5.32 1.63 3.85
C SER A 73 4.71 1.78 5.24
N ILE A 74 5.54 1.76 6.28
CA ILE A 74 5.15 2.21 7.61
C ILE A 74 5.36 3.72 7.66
N THR A 75 4.29 4.47 7.87
CA THR A 75 4.30 5.95 7.78
C THR A 75 3.99 6.63 9.11
N LYS A 76 3.53 5.86 10.11
CA LYS A 76 3.19 6.35 11.45
C LYS A 76 3.78 5.42 12.50
N ILE A 77 4.40 6.01 13.52
CA ILE A 77 4.85 5.34 14.75
C ILE A 77 4.46 6.23 15.92
N ASN A 78 3.63 5.73 16.81
CA ASN A 78 3.14 6.47 17.97
C ASN A 78 3.31 5.61 19.22
N GLY A 79 4.08 6.10 20.18
CA GLY A 79 4.33 5.46 21.47
C GLY A 79 5.34 6.25 22.27
N GLY A 80 5.33 6.04 23.60
CA GLY A 80 6.18 6.75 24.54
C GLY A 80 5.52 8.00 25.10
N THR A 81 5.56 8.13 26.45
CA THR A 81 4.97 9.25 27.19
C THR A 81 6.00 9.98 28.05
N ALA A 82 7.04 9.29 28.54
CA ALA A 82 8.09 9.88 29.37
C ALA A 82 9.41 9.13 29.20
N TYR A 83 10.54 9.83 29.47
CA TYR A 83 11.89 9.28 29.30
C TYR A 83 12.20 8.07 30.19
N ASN A 84 11.56 7.97 31.34
CA ASN A 84 11.77 6.91 32.33
C ASN A 84 10.66 5.87 32.39
N VAL A 85 9.72 5.87 31.39
CA VAL A 85 8.59 4.95 31.34
C VAL A 85 8.64 4.14 30.05
N ILE A 86 8.50 2.81 30.16
CA ILE A 86 8.17 1.92 29.08
C ILE A 86 6.64 1.86 29.03
N ASP A 87 6.03 2.29 27.92
CA ASP A 87 4.58 2.28 27.75
C ASP A 87 4.03 0.85 27.54
N ASP A 88 2.72 0.68 27.72
CA ASP A 88 2.05 -0.60 27.50
C ASP A 88 1.86 -0.96 26.01
N SER A 89 1.89 0.02 25.13
CA SER A 89 1.63 -0.21 23.70
C SER A 89 2.30 0.79 22.77
N VAL A 90 2.51 0.36 21.51
CA VAL A 90 2.92 1.20 20.40
C VAL A 90 1.97 0.96 19.23
N LYS A 91 1.57 2.03 18.56
CA LYS A 91 0.77 1.98 17.35
C LYS A 91 1.60 2.33 16.13
N LEU A 92 1.62 1.44 15.14
CA LEU A 92 2.16 1.66 13.80
C LEU A 92 1.00 1.87 12.83
N GLY A 93 1.23 2.64 11.78
CA GLY A 93 0.28 2.78 10.67
C GLY A 93 1.02 2.83 9.35
N GLY A 94 0.36 2.37 8.30
CA GLY A 94 1.00 2.30 7.00
C GLY A 94 0.06 2.07 5.84
N THR A 95 0.65 1.86 4.68
CA THR A 95 -0.08 1.64 3.44
C THR A 95 0.57 0.55 2.59
N ILE A 96 -0.28 -0.16 1.83
CA ILE A 96 0.12 -1.15 0.83
C ILE A 96 -0.39 -0.67 -0.54
N ARG A 97 0.41 -0.89 -1.58
CA ARG A 97 0.03 -0.67 -2.97
C ARG A 97 0.35 -1.91 -3.79
N THR A 98 -0.61 -2.38 -4.57
CA THR A 98 -0.47 -3.57 -5.42
C THR A 98 -1.31 -3.44 -6.68
N PHE A 99 -0.99 -4.23 -7.72
CA PHE A 99 -1.79 -4.27 -8.95
C PHE A 99 -2.58 -5.57 -9.11
N LYS A 100 -2.20 -6.63 -8.38
CA LYS A 100 -2.80 -7.96 -8.49
C LYS A 100 -3.53 -8.33 -7.19
N PRO A 101 -4.73 -8.89 -7.26
CA PRO A 101 -5.47 -9.36 -6.08
C PRO A 101 -4.69 -10.41 -5.26
N GLU A 102 -3.94 -11.28 -5.94
CA GLU A 102 -3.14 -12.32 -5.29
C GLU A 102 -2.01 -11.71 -4.47
N THR A 103 -1.29 -10.72 -5.03
CA THR A 103 -0.23 -9.98 -4.34
C THR A 103 -0.80 -9.21 -3.14
N ARG A 104 -1.99 -8.59 -3.30
CA ARG A 104 -2.70 -7.91 -2.22
C ARG A 104 -2.99 -8.84 -1.05
N SER A 105 -3.62 -9.97 -1.31
CA SER A 105 -3.95 -10.98 -0.29
C SER A 105 -2.70 -11.56 0.37
N PHE A 106 -1.63 -11.75 -0.40
CA PHE A 106 -0.34 -12.20 0.12
C PHE A 106 0.27 -11.18 1.10
N PHE A 107 0.24 -9.89 0.77
CA PHE A 107 0.74 -8.83 1.65
C PHE A 107 -0.06 -8.74 2.95
N GLU A 108 -1.39 -8.78 2.89
CA GLU A 108 -2.26 -8.79 4.07
C GLU A 108 -1.91 -9.96 5.01
N LYS A 109 -1.75 -11.16 4.44
CA LYS A 109 -1.37 -12.36 5.20
C LYS A 109 0.02 -12.23 5.82
N LYS A 110 1.01 -11.81 5.02
CA LYS A 110 2.41 -11.69 5.49
C LYS A 110 2.59 -10.62 6.56
N LEU A 111 1.89 -9.49 6.43
CA LEU A 111 1.91 -8.45 7.45
C LEU A 111 1.43 -8.98 8.81
N LYS A 112 0.34 -9.74 8.83
CA LYS A 112 -0.18 -10.40 10.04
C LYS A 112 0.80 -11.43 10.59
N GLU A 113 1.30 -12.33 9.74
CA GLU A 113 2.25 -13.39 10.16
C GLU A 113 3.51 -12.80 10.81
N ILE A 114 4.11 -11.77 10.20
CA ILE A 114 5.32 -11.11 10.72
C ILE A 114 5.02 -10.40 12.04
N SER A 115 3.94 -9.61 12.08
CA SER A 115 3.59 -8.84 13.27
C SER A 115 3.29 -9.75 14.47
N PHE A 116 2.48 -10.78 14.28
CA PHE A 116 2.15 -11.75 15.33
C PHE A 116 3.35 -12.60 15.74
N GLY A 117 4.16 -13.03 14.76
CA GLY A 117 5.34 -13.85 15.03
C GLY A 117 6.37 -13.11 15.88
N ILE A 118 6.69 -11.88 15.55
CA ILE A 118 7.66 -11.05 16.29
C ILE A 118 7.10 -10.70 17.68
N ALA A 119 5.86 -10.26 17.79
CA ALA A 119 5.25 -9.94 19.08
C ALA A 119 5.27 -11.17 20.00
N LYS A 120 4.81 -12.31 19.51
CA LYS A 120 4.79 -13.58 20.28
C LYS A 120 6.18 -14.03 20.72
N ALA A 121 7.19 -13.91 19.85
CA ALA A 121 8.57 -14.30 20.19
C ALA A 121 9.15 -13.44 21.34
N ASN A 122 8.63 -12.24 21.54
CA ASN A 122 9.03 -11.32 22.61
C ASN A 122 8.06 -11.30 23.81
N GLY A 123 7.07 -12.22 23.86
CA GLY A 123 6.08 -12.29 24.94
C GLY A 123 5.02 -11.19 24.89
N ALA A 124 4.86 -10.52 23.76
CA ALA A 124 3.88 -9.47 23.49
C ALA A 124 2.74 -9.98 22.60
N GLU A 125 1.74 -9.14 22.39
CA GLU A 125 0.66 -9.33 21.42
C GLU A 125 0.73 -8.27 20.33
N ALA A 126 0.23 -8.61 19.14
CA ALA A 126 0.00 -7.65 18.08
C ALA A 126 -1.42 -7.80 17.54
N GLU A 127 -2.02 -6.69 17.14
CA GLU A 127 -3.28 -6.64 16.40
C GLU A 127 -3.04 -5.91 15.09
N VAL A 128 -3.59 -6.43 13.98
CA VAL A 128 -3.47 -5.81 12.66
C VAL A 128 -4.87 -5.56 12.12
N ASP A 129 -5.19 -4.30 11.90
CA ASP A 129 -6.45 -3.86 11.31
C ASP A 129 -6.21 -3.24 9.92
N PHE A 130 -7.04 -3.64 8.95
CA PHE A 130 -7.07 -3.05 7.62
C PHE A 130 -8.29 -2.16 7.49
N HIS A 131 -8.07 -0.88 7.20
CA HIS A 131 -9.13 0.11 7.09
C HIS A 131 -10.00 -0.15 5.87
N LEU A 132 -11.23 -0.60 6.08
CA LEU A 132 -12.15 -0.92 4.99
C LEU A 132 -12.66 0.31 4.23
N THR A 133 -12.65 1.48 4.86
CA THR A 133 -13.15 2.73 4.28
C THR A 133 -12.19 3.43 3.33
N ASN A 134 -10.88 3.14 3.43
CA ASN A 134 -9.82 3.72 2.61
C ASN A 134 -9.15 2.65 1.74
N LYS A 135 -9.97 1.82 1.12
CA LYS A 135 -9.53 0.67 0.35
C LYS A 135 -10.02 0.82 -1.09
N TYR A 136 -9.10 0.95 -2.04
CA TYR A 136 -9.42 0.97 -3.47
C TYR A 136 -8.91 -0.30 -4.15
N PRO A 137 -9.69 -0.92 -5.08
CA PRO A 137 -9.13 -1.91 -5.99
C PRO A 137 -8.17 -1.24 -6.99
N PRO A 138 -7.35 -1.99 -7.72
CA PRO A 138 -6.52 -1.41 -8.76
C PRO A 138 -7.39 -0.88 -9.91
N THR A 139 -7.00 0.25 -10.48
CA THR A 139 -7.64 0.80 -11.67
C THR A 139 -7.09 0.07 -12.89
N ILE A 140 -7.89 -0.83 -13.46
CA ILE A 140 -7.50 -1.68 -14.58
C ILE A 140 -8.39 -1.39 -15.78
N ASN A 141 -7.81 -0.80 -16.82
CA ASN A 141 -8.49 -0.51 -18.06
C ASN A 141 -8.82 -1.78 -18.85
N SER A 142 -10.03 -1.84 -19.37
CA SER A 142 -10.44 -2.89 -20.31
C SER A 142 -9.79 -2.67 -21.68
N LYS A 143 -9.25 -3.72 -22.27
CA LYS A 143 -8.48 -3.64 -23.53
C LYS A 143 -9.24 -2.96 -24.66
N LYS A 144 -10.49 -3.33 -24.88
CA LYS A 144 -11.32 -2.79 -25.96
C LYS A 144 -11.58 -1.29 -25.79
N GLU A 145 -11.92 -0.88 -24.58
CA GLU A 145 -12.27 0.49 -24.23
C GLU A 145 -11.03 1.40 -24.23
N SER A 146 -9.88 0.91 -23.79
CA SER A 146 -8.62 1.67 -23.84
C SER A 146 -8.14 1.89 -25.27
N VAL A 147 -8.24 0.88 -26.15
CA VAL A 147 -7.91 1.03 -27.58
C VAL A 147 -8.87 2.01 -28.26
N PHE A 148 -10.17 1.93 -27.95
CA PHE A 148 -11.16 2.87 -28.46
C PHE A 148 -10.84 4.31 -28.01
N ALA A 149 -10.58 4.51 -26.73
CA ALA A 149 -10.24 5.82 -26.15
C ALA A 149 -8.95 6.40 -26.76
N ALA A 150 -7.91 5.57 -26.91
CA ALA A 150 -6.67 5.97 -27.57
C ALA A 150 -6.89 6.43 -29.02
N ASN A 151 -7.68 5.69 -29.78
CA ASN A 151 -8.00 6.04 -31.17
C ASN A 151 -8.81 7.35 -31.29
N VAL A 152 -9.71 7.61 -30.35
CA VAL A 152 -10.43 8.89 -30.28
C VAL A 152 -9.48 10.03 -29.91
N ALA A 153 -8.63 9.83 -28.88
CA ALA A 153 -7.64 10.80 -28.47
C ALA A 153 -6.67 11.17 -29.62
N LYS A 154 -6.18 10.20 -30.37
CA LYS A 154 -5.33 10.43 -31.54
C LYS A 154 -5.98 11.29 -32.62
N LYS A 155 -7.29 11.11 -32.85
CA LYS A 155 -8.04 11.95 -33.80
C LYS A 155 -8.18 13.40 -33.35
N VAL A 156 -8.22 13.65 -32.04
CA VAL A 156 -8.41 14.98 -31.44
C VAL A 156 -7.09 15.71 -31.25
N PHE A 157 -6.07 15.00 -30.73
CA PHE A 157 -4.80 15.60 -30.29
C PHE A 157 -3.64 15.30 -31.24
N GLY A 158 -3.79 14.34 -32.16
CA GLY A 158 -2.72 13.83 -33.03
C GLY A 158 -2.01 12.61 -32.45
N ASP A 159 -1.47 11.76 -33.31
CA ASP A 159 -0.86 10.48 -32.93
C ASP A 159 0.32 10.65 -31.96
N SER A 160 1.13 11.70 -32.18
CA SER A 160 2.33 11.98 -31.36
C SER A 160 2.01 12.44 -29.93
N GLN A 161 0.77 12.84 -29.67
CA GLN A 161 0.35 13.32 -28.34
C GLN A 161 -0.31 12.22 -27.50
N VAL A 162 -0.43 11.00 -27.98
CA VAL A 162 -1.11 9.92 -27.27
C VAL A 162 -0.11 8.81 -26.96
N ASP A 163 0.24 8.68 -25.68
CA ASP A 163 1.05 7.58 -25.17
C ASP A 163 0.13 6.42 -24.77
N THR A 164 0.36 5.25 -25.34
CA THR A 164 -0.40 4.02 -25.04
C THR A 164 0.40 2.98 -24.27
N ASP A 165 1.59 3.37 -23.77
CA ASP A 165 2.49 2.55 -22.97
C ASP A 165 3.05 3.32 -21.76
N ILE A 166 2.19 4.14 -21.14
CA ILE A 166 2.56 4.94 -19.97
C ILE A 166 2.76 4.05 -18.74
N ASP A 167 3.74 4.37 -17.93
CA ASP A 167 3.95 3.65 -16.66
C ASP A 167 2.76 3.80 -15.72
N PRO A 168 2.26 2.69 -15.14
CA PRO A 168 1.18 2.77 -14.17
C PRO A 168 1.64 3.43 -12.87
N SER A 169 0.75 4.25 -12.28
CA SER A 169 1.01 4.98 -11.04
C SER A 169 0.74 4.11 -9.80
N MET A 170 1.53 4.34 -8.73
CA MET A 170 1.23 3.79 -7.39
C MET A 170 0.15 4.58 -6.63
N GLY A 171 -0.40 5.65 -7.21
CA GLY A 171 -1.59 6.32 -6.71
C GLY A 171 -2.82 5.40 -6.77
N GLY A 172 -3.86 5.75 -6.00
CA GLY A 172 -5.16 5.07 -6.02
C GLY A 172 -6.25 5.97 -6.61
N GLU A 173 -7.30 5.33 -7.14
CA GLU A 173 -8.39 6.03 -7.82
C GLU A 173 -9.72 5.30 -7.56
N ASP A 174 -10.75 6.03 -7.16
CA ASP A 174 -12.07 5.45 -6.86
C ASP A 174 -12.84 5.02 -8.11
N PHE A 175 -12.51 5.54 -9.29
CA PHE A 175 -13.02 5.05 -10.57
C PHE A 175 -12.80 3.54 -10.77
N SER A 176 -11.82 2.96 -10.05
CA SER A 176 -11.58 1.52 -10.02
C SER A 176 -12.83 0.70 -9.65
N TYR A 177 -13.70 1.20 -8.76
CA TYR A 177 -14.97 0.55 -8.41
C TYR A 177 -15.96 0.52 -9.58
N LEU A 178 -15.93 1.54 -10.45
CA LEU A 178 -16.76 1.55 -11.66
C LEU A 178 -16.26 0.51 -12.66
N LEU A 179 -14.92 0.36 -12.78
CA LEU A 179 -14.31 -0.63 -13.66
C LEU A 179 -14.59 -2.07 -13.23
N GLU A 180 -14.81 -2.34 -11.94
CA GLU A 180 -15.29 -3.65 -11.46
C GLU A 180 -16.72 -3.96 -11.89
N LYS A 181 -17.53 -2.94 -12.19
CA LYS A 181 -18.95 -3.11 -12.58
C LYS A 181 -19.16 -3.06 -14.08
N LYS A 182 -18.36 -2.29 -14.79
CA LYS A 182 -18.48 -2.10 -16.25
C LYS A 182 -17.11 -1.97 -16.91
N PRO A 183 -16.91 -2.57 -18.10
CA PRO A 183 -15.72 -2.30 -18.89
C PRO A 183 -15.60 -0.81 -19.19
N GLY A 184 -14.40 -0.29 -19.08
CA GLY A 184 -14.11 1.13 -19.25
C GLY A 184 -12.62 1.41 -19.40
N ALA A 185 -12.27 2.68 -19.59
CA ALA A 185 -10.90 3.14 -19.64
C ALA A 185 -10.75 4.46 -18.88
N TYR A 186 -9.74 4.51 -18.05
CA TYR A 186 -9.27 5.69 -17.36
C TYR A 186 -8.08 6.27 -18.11
N LEU A 187 -8.04 7.58 -18.29
CA LEU A 187 -7.02 8.29 -19.04
C LEU A 187 -6.38 9.38 -18.19
N TYR A 188 -5.12 9.63 -18.43
CA TYR A 188 -4.42 10.83 -17.97
C TYR A 188 -4.44 11.90 -19.06
N ILE A 189 -4.65 13.18 -18.67
CA ILE A 189 -4.66 14.33 -19.54
C ILE A 189 -3.79 15.46 -18.97
#